data_e8792b90c0d83e695b2e8578f70c1581
#
_entry.id   e8792b90c0d83e695b2e8578f70c1581
#
_cell.length_a   1.000
_cell.length_b   1.000
_cell.length_c   1.000
_cell.angle_alpha   90.00
_cell.angle_beta   90.00
_cell.angle_gamma   90.00
#
_symmetry.space_group_name_H-M   'P 1'
#
loop_
_entity.id
_entity.type
_entity.pdbx_description
1 polymer ?
#
loop_
_entity_poly.entity_id
_entity_poly.type
_entity_poly.pdbx_seq_one_letter_code
_entity_poly.pdbx_strand_id
1 'polypeptide(L)'
;MSDQLIIYGVPFSQPVRAVLWLMLYKQKPFELAMINPGSSSEGGSRHPDFLAKFPTGTIPSIEDKETGFVLSESHAIMCYLCNKFDWDDLYPKNHEQRAKVDSYLHLHHRNVREASIGLVAPKVRKDLN
;
A
#
# COMPACT_ATOMS: atom_id res chain seq x y z
N MET A 1 -14.32 -17.26 8.52
CA MET A 1 -14.74 -16.13 7.69
C MET A 1 -13.67 -15.85 6.67
N SER A 2 -14.06 -15.62 5.42
CA SER A 2 -13.13 -15.27 4.37
C SER A 2 -12.50 -13.91 4.63
N ASP A 3 -11.24 -13.77 4.23
CA ASP A 3 -10.56 -12.49 4.27
C ASP A 3 -11.26 -11.54 3.31
N GLN A 4 -11.71 -10.40 3.82
CA GLN A 4 -12.45 -9.43 3.03
C GLN A 4 -11.54 -8.49 2.25
N LEU A 5 -10.29 -8.34 2.70
CA LEU A 5 -9.34 -7.43 2.10
C LEU A 5 -8.30 -8.19 1.30
N ILE A 6 -8.13 -7.82 0.03
CA ILE A 6 -7.01 -8.28 -0.78
C ILE A 6 -6.00 -7.15 -0.87
N ILE A 7 -4.74 -7.45 -0.54
CA ILE A 7 -3.60 -6.54 -0.73
C ILE A 7 -2.79 -7.05 -1.91
N TYR A 8 -2.66 -6.21 -2.94
CA TYR A 8 -1.86 -6.52 -4.13
C TYR A 8 -0.47 -5.93 -3.96
N GLY A 9 0.55 -6.79 -3.96
CA GLY A 9 1.91 -6.32 -3.78
C GLY A 9 2.90 -7.45 -3.53
N VAL A 10 4.12 -7.07 -3.12
CA VAL A 10 5.19 -8.02 -2.73
C VAL A 10 5.86 -7.50 -1.45
N PRO A 11 6.29 -8.41 -0.55
CA PRO A 11 6.86 -7.98 0.74
C PRO A 11 8.18 -7.22 0.65
N PHE A 12 8.94 -7.33 -0.44
CA PHE A 12 10.18 -6.56 -0.57
C PHE A 12 9.94 -5.08 -0.86
N SER A 13 8.74 -4.69 -1.26
CA SER A 13 8.38 -3.30 -1.51
C SER A 13 8.16 -2.56 -0.19
N GLN A 14 8.86 -1.45 0.02
CA GLN A 14 8.74 -0.66 1.23
C GLN A 14 7.30 -0.19 1.51
N PRO A 15 6.59 0.42 0.56
CA PRO A 15 5.21 0.86 0.82
C PRO A 15 4.24 -0.32 1.01
N VAL A 16 4.47 -1.46 0.38
CA VAL A 16 3.67 -2.67 0.62
C VAL A 16 3.87 -3.14 2.06
N ARG A 17 5.13 -3.19 2.54
CA ARG A 17 5.40 -3.60 3.93
C ARG A 17 4.68 -2.74 4.94
N ALA A 18 4.54 -1.44 4.70
CA ALA A 18 3.83 -0.55 5.62
C ALA A 18 2.37 -1.00 5.80
N VAL A 19 1.69 -1.33 4.71
CA VAL A 19 0.31 -1.81 4.75
C VAL A 19 0.22 -3.19 5.40
N LEU A 20 1.12 -4.10 5.04
CA LEU A 20 1.15 -5.44 5.65
C LEU A 20 1.39 -5.35 7.16
N TRP A 21 2.33 -4.51 7.58
CA TRP A 21 2.64 -4.32 8.99
C TRP A 21 1.43 -3.79 9.77
N LEU A 22 0.72 -2.82 9.21
CA LEU A 22 -0.50 -2.30 9.83
C LEU A 22 -1.51 -3.42 10.09
N MET A 23 -1.79 -4.24 9.08
CA MET A 23 -2.75 -5.33 9.20
C MET A 23 -2.29 -6.39 10.22
N LEU A 24 -1.00 -6.74 10.19
CA LEU A 24 -0.42 -7.70 11.13
C LEU A 24 -0.42 -7.15 12.57
N TYR A 25 -0.06 -5.89 12.73
CA TYR A 25 -0.07 -5.23 14.05
C TYR A 25 -1.46 -5.24 14.67
N LYS A 26 -2.48 -4.98 13.85
CA LYS A 26 -3.88 -5.00 14.29
C LYS A 26 -4.52 -6.39 14.26
N GLN A 27 -3.76 -7.40 13.90
CA GLN A 27 -4.23 -8.79 13.83
C GLN A 27 -5.50 -8.96 12.98
N LYS A 28 -5.59 -8.20 11.89
CA LYS A 28 -6.68 -8.31 10.92
C LYS A 28 -6.30 -9.24 9.77
N PRO A 29 -7.16 -10.19 9.41
CA PRO A 29 -6.88 -11.08 8.30
C PRO A 29 -6.94 -10.35 6.96
N PHE A 30 -6.13 -10.80 6.02
CA PHE A 30 -6.10 -10.30 4.65
C PHE A 30 -5.55 -11.37 3.72
N GLU A 31 -5.84 -11.22 2.43
CA GLU A 31 -5.26 -12.03 1.37
C GLU A 31 -4.15 -11.20 0.70
N LEU A 32 -2.99 -11.82 0.48
CA LEU A 32 -1.90 -11.16 -0.27
C LEU A 32 -1.86 -11.75 -1.69
N ALA A 33 -2.18 -10.91 -2.68
CA ALA A 33 -2.04 -11.25 -4.09
C ALA A 33 -0.69 -10.75 -4.58
N MET A 34 0.19 -11.67 -4.95
CA MET A 34 1.56 -11.33 -5.36
C MET A 34 1.56 -10.64 -6.72
N ILE A 35 2.09 -9.42 -6.77
CA ILE A 35 2.20 -8.61 -7.99
C ILE A 35 3.63 -8.14 -8.14
N ASN A 36 4.23 -8.39 -9.30
CA ASN A 36 5.59 -7.94 -9.60
C ASN A 36 5.57 -6.48 -10.07
N PRO A 37 6.11 -5.54 -9.28
CA PRO A 37 6.04 -4.11 -9.62
C PRO A 37 6.83 -3.77 -10.88
N GLY A 38 6.18 -3.02 -11.78
CA GLY A 38 6.80 -2.54 -13.01
C GLY A 38 6.80 -3.53 -14.16
N SER A 39 6.40 -4.78 -13.94
CA SER A 39 6.37 -5.80 -14.99
C SER A 39 5.10 -5.71 -15.84
N SER A 40 5.26 -5.89 -17.16
CA SER A 40 4.14 -6.00 -18.11
C SER A 40 3.71 -7.44 -18.34
N SER A 41 4.44 -8.40 -17.78
CA SER A 41 4.12 -9.83 -17.89
C SER A 41 2.94 -10.17 -16.98
N GLU A 42 2.39 -11.38 -17.16
CA GLU A 42 1.35 -11.89 -16.28
C GLU A 42 1.79 -11.80 -14.82
N GLY A 43 0.90 -11.33 -13.96
CA GLY A 43 1.21 -11.07 -12.55
C GLY A 43 1.97 -9.77 -12.30
N GLY A 44 2.16 -8.93 -13.29
CA GLY A 44 2.84 -7.65 -13.16
C GLY A 44 1.89 -6.48 -12.99
N SER A 45 2.38 -5.41 -12.36
CA SER A 45 1.58 -4.22 -12.11
C SER A 45 1.31 -3.39 -13.38
N ARG A 46 2.01 -3.67 -14.47
CA ARG A 46 1.80 -3.05 -15.78
C ARG A 46 1.06 -3.96 -16.76
N HIS A 47 0.68 -5.15 -16.33
CA HIS A 47 -0.13 -6.04 -17.14
C HIS A 47 -1.55 -5.45 -17.32
N PRO A 48 -2.17 -5.59 -18.51
CA PRO A 48 -3.49 -5.02 -18.79
C PRO A 48 -4.58 -5.40 -17.77
N ASP A 49 -4.56 -6.62 -17.25
CA ASP A 49 -5.55 -7.07 -16.27
C ASP A 49 -5.44 -6.30 -14.95
N PHE A 50 -4.20 -6.01 -14.52
CA PHE A 50 -3.98 -5.20 -13.31
C PHE A 50 -4.36 -3.74 -13.56
N LEU A 51 -3.96 -3.18 -14.71
CA LEU A 51 -4.27 -1.78 -15.05
C LEU A 51 -5.76 -1.54 -15.20
N ALA A 52 -6.54 -2.54 -15.60
CA ALA A 52 -7.99 -2.41 -15.69
C ALA A 52 -8.62 -2.15 -14.32
N LYS A 53 -8.07 -2.73 -13.26
CA LYS A 53 -8.55 -2.53 -11.88
C LYS A 53 -7.84 -1.36 -11.19
N PHE A 54 -6.55 -1.21 -11.41
CA PHE A 54 -5.70 -0.21 -10.77
C PHE A 54 -4.94 0.58 -11.85
N PRO A 55 -5.54 1.66 -12.37
CA PRO A 55 -4.95 2.39 -13.52
C PRO A 55 -3.57 2.99 -13.26
N THR A 56 -3.20 3.25 -11.99
CA THR A 56 -1.86 3.75 -11.67
C THR A 56 -0.76 2.73 -11.94
N GLY A 57 -1.10 1.44 -11.96
CA GLY A 57 -0.12 0.37 -12.19
C GLY A 57 0.94 0.27 -11.11
N THR A 58 0.60 0.60 -9.88
CA THR A 58 1.52 0.62 -8.74
C THR A 58 1.04 -0.28 -7.61
N ILE A 59 1.96 -0.69 -6.75
CA ILE A 59 1.68 -1.44 -5.54
C ILE A 59 2.17 -0.64 -4.32
N PRO A 60 1.53 -0.78 -3.15
CA PRO A 60 0.35 -1.59 -2.89
C PRO A 60 -0.92 -1.00 -3.50
N SER A 61 -1.86 -1.88 -3.80
CA SER A 61 -3.24 -1.53 -4.10
C SER A 61 -4.12 -2.52 -3.34
N ILE A 62 -5.33 -2.13 -3.01
CA ILE A 62 -6.25 -2.99 -2.25
C ILE A 62 -7.60 -3.12 -2.92
N GLU A 63 -8.27 -4.21 -2.61
CA GLU A 63 -9.68 -4.42 -2.92
C GLU A 63 -10.40 -4.91 -1.68
N ASP A 64 -11.47 -4.23 -1.31
CA ASP A 64 -12.39 -4.69 -0.28
C ASP A 64 -13.46 -5.53 -0.97
N LYS A 65 -13.41 -6.85 -0.75
CA LYS A 65 -14.33 -7.78 -1.41
C LYS A 65 -15.77 -7.60 -0.99
N GLU A 66 -16.00 -7.06 0.19
CA GLU A 66 -17.36 -6.85 0.70
C GLU A 66 -18.10 -5.78 -0.10
N THR A 67 -17.40 -4.72 -0.47
CA THR A 67 -18.00 -3.56 -1.15
C THR A 67 -17.56 -3.38 -2.60
N GLY A 68 -16.49 -4.06 -3.01
CA GLY A 68 -15.86 -3.86 -4.31
C GLY A 68 -15.00 -2.59 -4.38
N PHE A 69 -14.78 -1.92 -3.25
CA PHE A 69 -13.98 -0.70 -3.20
C PHE A 69 -12.51 -1.02 -3.49
N VAL A 70 -11.90 -0.26 -4.39
CA VAL A 70 -10.49 -0.39 -4.75
C VAL A 70 -9.76 0.91 -4.48
N LEU A 71 -8.50 0.80 -4.05
CA LEU A 71 -7.70 1.97 -3.70
C LEU A 71 -6.21 1.68 -3.91
N SER A 72 -5.51 2.66 -4.46
CA SER A 72 -4.04 2.66 -4.56
C SER A 72 -3.46 3.72 -3.63
N GLU A 73 -2.13 3.76 -3.51
CA GLU A 73 -1.35 4.64 -2.64
C GLU A 73 -1.33 4.18 -1.18
N SER A 74 -0.16 3.76 -0.70
CA SER A 74 0.01 3.16 0.63
C SER A 74 -0.50 4.05 1.77
N HIS A 75 -0.24 5.35 1.71
CA HIS A 75 -0.67 6.25 2.78
C HIS A 75 -2.18 6.42 2.79
N ALA A 76 -2.81 6.53 1.62
CA ALA A 76 -4.27 6.57 1.51
C ALA A 76 -4.88 5.26 2.01
N ILE A 77 -4.27 4.13 1.66
CA ILE A 77 -4.72 2.80 2.11
C ILE A 77 -4.68 2.70 3.64
N MET A 78 -3.58 3.12 4.26
CA MET A 78 -3.44 3.06 5.71
C MET A 78 -4.45 3.97 6.40
N CYS A 79 -4.67 5.18 5.90
CA CYS A 79 -5.69 6.08 6.43
C CYS A 79 -7.09 5.50 6.27
N TYR A 80 -7.38 4.93 5.11
CA TYR A 80 -8.67 4.27 4.86
C TYR A 80 -8.93 3.14 5.85
N LEU A 81 -7.94 2.27 6.08
CA LEU A 81 -8.08 1.14 7.00
C LEU A 81 -8.27 1.62 8.44
N CYS A 82 -7.53 2.64 8.87
CA CYS A 82 -7.69 3.21 10.20
C CYS A 82 -9.09 3.83 10.39
N ASN A 83 -9.62 4.48 9.36
CA ASN A 83 -10.98 5.02 9.41
C ASN A 83 -12.02 3.91 9.42
N LYS A 84 -11.85 2.90 8.56
CA LYS A 84 -12.81 1.79 8.44
C LYS A 84 -12.94 1.00 9.74
N PHE A 85 -11.83 0.75 10.43
CA PHE A 85 -11.79 -0.07 11.62
C PHE A 85 -11.71 0.73 12.91
N ASP A 86 -11.87 2.05 12.85
CA ASP A 86 -11.80 2.95 14.02
C ASP A 86 -10.49 2.79 14.83
N TRP A 87 -9.37 2.68 14.14
CA TRP A 87 -8.06 2.61 14.77
C TRP A 87 -7.55 4.00 15.12
N ASP A 88 -8.25 4.65 16.06
CA ASP A 88 -7.97 6.04 16.46
C ASP A 88 -6.64 6.19 17.21
N ASP A 89 -6.12 5.10 17.75
CA ASP A 89 -4.79 5.06 18.37
C ASP A 89 -3.65 5.32 17.36
N LEU A 90 -3.88 4.97 16.10
CA LEU A 90 -2.90 5.17 15.03
C LEU A 90 -3.21 6.41 14.18
N TYR A 91 -4.49 6.67 13.95
CA TYR A 91 -4.92 7.83 13.15
C TYR A 91 -5.99 8.60 13.92
N PRO A 92 -5.55 9.50 14.81
CA PRO A 92 -6.46 10.19 15.74
C PRO A 92 -7.51 11.03 15.04
N LYS A 93 -8.68 11.16 15.67
CA LYS A 93 -9.77 12.02 15.17
C LYS A 93 -9.57 13.48 15.54
N ASN A 94 -8.75 13.77 16.55
CA ASN A 94 -8.40 15.15 16.89
C ASN A 94 -7.72 15.83 15.69
N HIS A 95 -8.19 17.01 15.32
CA HIS A 95 -7.77 17.66 14.07
C HIS A 95 -6.28 17.99 14.05
N GLU A 96 -5.72 18.47 15.15
CA GLU A 96 -4.29 18.83 15.20
C GLU A 96 -3.39 17.61 15.19
N GLN A 97 -3.75 16.57 15.93
CA GLN A 97 -3.00 15.30 15.94
C GLN A 97 -3.07 14.62 14.56
N ARG A 98 -4.26 14.59 13.97
CA ARG A 98 -4.44 14.02 12.63
C ARG A 98 -3.65 14.78 11.58
N ALA A 99 -3.63 16.12 11.66
CA ALA A 99 -2.86 16.96 10.76
C ALA A 99 -1.35 16.68 10.86
N LYS A 100 -0.84 16.38 12.05
CA LYS A 100 0.56 15.99 12.22
C LYS A 100 0.88 14.65 11.57
N VAL A 101 -0.05 13.69 11.66
CA VAL A 101 0.09 12.40 10.95
C VAL A 101 0.11 12.64 9.45
N ASP A 102 -0.84 13.42 8.93
CA ASP A 102 -0.93 13.73 7.50
C ASP A 102 0.32 14.45 7.02
N SER A 103 0.84 15.39 7.82
CA SER A 103 2.09 16.10 7.50
C SER A 103 3.27 15.14 7.37
N TYR A 104 3.40 14.17 8.28
CA TYR A 104 4.44 13.14 8.17
C TYR A 104 4.27 12.29 6.91
N LEU A 105 3.03 11.87 6.60
CA LEU A 105 2.78 11.03 5.43
C LEU A 105 3.18 11.74 4.13
N HIS A 106 2.89 13.03 4.00
CA HIS A 106 3.30 13.82 2.84
C HIS A 106 4.81 14.01 2.79
N LEU A 107 5.44 14.29 3.94
CA LEU A 107 6.89 14.40 4.04
C LEU A 107 7.59 13.09 3.68
N HIS A 108 7.08 11.97 4.17
CA HIS A 108 7.64 10.64 3.91
C HIS A 108 7.66 10.35 2.41
N HIS A 109 6.54 10.59 1.75
CA HIS A 109 6.39 10.28 0.33
C HIS A 109 7.45 10.98 -0.53
N ARG A 110 7.77 12.23 -0.20
CA ARG A 110 8.71 13.02 -0.98
C ARG A 110 10.18 12.84 -0.55
N ASN A 111 10.42 12.71 0.75
CA ASN A 111 11.79 12.77 1.29
C ASN A 111 12.32 11.40 1.71
N VAL A 112 11.62 10.72 2.61
CA VAL A 112 12.08 9.41 3.12
C VAL A 112 12.02 8.36 2.02
N ARG A 113 10.98 8.37 1.20
CA ARG A 113 10.82 7.45 0.07
C ARG A 113 11.93 7.62 -0.97
N GLU A 114 12.42 8.83 -1.18
CA GLU A 114 13.52 9.11 -2.11
C GLU A 114 14.80 8.36 -1.72
N ALA A 115 15.09 8.25 -0.44
CA ALA A 115 16.23 7.47 0.02
C ALA A 115 16.09 5.99 -0.38
N SER A 116 14.91 5.43 -0.24
CA SER A 116 14.64 4.05 -0.63
C SER A 116 14.79 3.86 -2.15
N ILE A 117 14.26 4.77 -2.95
CA ILE A 117 14.37 4.70 -4.42
C ILE A 117 15.80 4.95 -4.88
N GLY A 118 16.47 5.96 -4.34
CA GLY A 118 17.80 6.37 -4.78
C GLY A 118 18.94 5.47 -4.32
N LEU A 119 18.83 4.90 -3.11
CA LEU A 119 19.92 4.14 -2.51
C LEU A 119 19.70 2.63 -2.55
N VAL A 120 18.48 2.18 -2.32
CA VAL A 120 18.18 0.74 -2.17
C VAL A 120 17.75 0.11 -3.49
N ALA A 121 16.78 0.71 -4.18
CA ALA A 121 16.21 0.12 -5.39
C ALA A 121 17.25 -0.20 -6.46
N PRO A 122 18.26 0.66 -6.76
CA PRO A 122 19.27 0.32 -7.77
C PRO A 122 20.10 -0.92 -7.43
N LYS A 123 20.17 -1.29 -6.15
CA LYS A 123 20.93 -2.46 -5.69
C LYS A 123 20.12 -3.74 -5.75
N VAL A 124 18.80 -3.66 -5.55
CA VAL A 124 17.93 -4.85 -5.43
C VAL A 124 17.05 -5.09 -6.66
N ARG A 125 16.80 -4.06 -7.46
CA ARG A 125 15.95 -4.15 -8.65
C ARG A 125 16.76 -3.93 -9.93
N LYS A 126 17.76 -4.79 -10.13
CA LYS A 126 18.61 -4.76 -11.33
C LYS A 126 17.84 -5.08 -12.61
N ASP A 127 16.69 -5.71 -12.46
CA ASP A 127 15.78 -6.04 -13.55
C ASP A 127 15.10 -4.82 -14.19
N LEU A 128 15.12 -3.68 -13.52
CA LEU A 128 14.50 -2.44 -14.00
C LEU A 128 15.51 -1.47 -14.61
N ASN A 129 16.77 -1.80 -14.68
CA ASN A 129 17.82 -0.96 -15.26
C ASN A 129 18.05 -1.28 -16.75
#